data_35ea604d797c0e216c85a4545a74fadd
#
_entry.id   35ea604d797c0e216c85a4545a74fadd
#
_cell.length_a   1.000
_cell.length_b   1.000
_cell.length_c   1.000
_cell.angle_alpha   90.00
_cell.angle_beta   90.00
_cell.angle_gamma   90.00
#
_symmetry.space_group_name_H-M   'P 1'
#
loop_
_entity.id
_entity.type
_entity.pdbx_description
1 polymer ?
#
loop_
_entity_poly.entity_id
_entity_poly.type
_entity_poly.pdbx_seq_one_letter_code
_entity_poly.pdbx_strand_id
1 'polypeptide(L)'
;MCVASRAQHRILTAAVILACSLATACAAPGCDVHGDRERESNGAISVSWTLDPSPPFAGTPIVVRLTLRDRDQKPVTGARLRLEGLMSHPGMAPITAAVSERGNGEYEAPLQFTMAGDWILLVTGELPGGMAFKRQIEINGVRPAS
;
A
#
# COMPACT_ATOMS: atom_id res chain seq x y z
N MET A 1 -42.22 -32.22 48.23
CA MET A 1 -42.61 -33.53 47.73
C MET A 1 -41.77 -33.79 46.49
N CYS A 2 -40.83 -34.62 46.75
CA CYS A 2 -40.46 -35.88 46.12
C CYS A 2 -39.77 -35.68 44.75
N VAL A 3 -38.57 -35.98 44.73
CA VAL A 3 -37.72 -37.21 44.72
C VAL A 3 -37.10 -37.29 43.33
N ALA A 4 -35.85 -37.05 43.20
CA ALA A 4 -34.72 -37.99 43.17
C ALA A 4 -34.70 -38.92 41.94
N SER A 5 -33.64 -39.00 41.24
CA SER A 5 -32.81 -40.14 40.99
C SER A 5 -31.95 -39.93 39.73
N ARG A 6 -30.66 -39.78 39.85
CA ARG A 6 -29.60 -40.84 39.76
C ARG A 6 -29.68 -41.75 38.53
N ALA A 7 -28.63 -41.67 37.76
CA ALA A 7 -27.64 -42.71 37.47
C ALA A 7 -26.87 -42.28 36.21
N GLN A 8 -25.58 -41.97 36.26
CA GLN A 8 -24.41 -42.84 36.20
C GLN A 8 -24.50 -43.97 35.18
N HIS A 9 -23.67 -43.85 34.20
CA HIS A 9 -22.80 -44.87 33.59
C HIS A 9 -21.90 -44.15 32.61
N ARG A 10 -20.64 -43.94 32.87
CA ARG A 10 -19.46 -44.80 32.88
C ARG A 10 -19.34 -45.73 31.66
N ILE A 11 -18.12 -45.64 31.15
CA ILE A 11 -17.28 -46.65 30.51
C ILE A 11 -17.02 -46.30 29.03
N LEU A 12 -15.80 -45.76 28.78
CA LEU A 12 -14.60 -46.45 28.26
C LEU A 12 -14.80 -46.98 26.84
N THR A 13 -14.03 -46.64 25.96
CA THR A 13 -12.72 -47.07 25.50
C THR A 13 -12.44 -46.47 24.17
N ALA A 14 -11.36 -45.85 24.05
CA ALA A 14 -10.13 -46.31 23.45
C ALA A 14 -10.08 -46.35 21.94
N ALA A 15 -9.12 -45.60 21.52
CA ALA A 15 -8.12 -45.95 20.50
C ALA A 15 -8.53 -45.85 19.02
N VAL A 16 -7.77 -45.01 18.38
CA VAL A 16 -6.69 -45.37 17.45
C VAL A 16 -6.97 -45.16 15.97
N ILE A 17 -5.96 -44.57 15.37
CA ILE A 17 -5.47 -44.64 13.99
C ILE A 17 -5.93 -43.46 13.12
N LEU A 18 -5.04 -42.50 12.97
CA LEU A 18 -3.93 -42.45 11.99
C LEU A 18 -4.42 -42.67 10.56
N ALA A 19 -4.70 -41.59 9.89
CA ALA A 19 -4.57 -41.56 8.44
C ALA A 19 -4.01 -40.23 8.02
N CYS A 20 -2.75 -40.28 7.76
CA CYS A 20 -1.97 -39.35 6.96
C CYS A 20 -2.61 -39.22 5.61
N SER A 21 -3.01 -38.01 5.22
CA SER A 21 -3.24 -37.70 3.83
C SER A 21 -2.56 -36.37 3.54
N LEU A 22 -1.33 -36.49 3.06
CA LEU A 22 -0.65 -35.44 2.31
C LEU A 22 -1.49 -35.10 1.10
N ALA A 23 -2.02 -33.91 1.09
CA ALA A 23 -2.39 -33.23 -0.15
C ALA A 23 -1.55 -31.96 -0.24
N THR A 24 -0.40 -32.13 -0.83
CA THR A 24 0.48 -31.06 -1.26
C THR A 24 -0.19 -30.38 -2.45
N ALA A 25 -0.98 -29.37 -2.22
CA ALA A 25 -1.39 -28.44 -3.26
C ALA A 25 -0.36 -27.31 -3.29
N CYS A 26 0.65 -27.45 -4.14
CA CYS A 26 1.46 -26.34 -4.60
C CYS A 26 0.58 -25.43 -5.46
N ALA A 27 -0.08 -24.48 -4.86
CA ALA A 27 -0.54 -23.30 -5.54
C ALA A 27 0.67 -22.34 -5.59
N ALA A 28 1.28 -22.22 -6.74
CA ALA A 28 2.25 -21.17 -6.99
C ALA A 28 1.54 -19.82 -6.89
N PRO A 29 1.94 -18.93 -5.97
CA PRO A 29 1.49 -17.56 -6.05
C PRO A 29 2.18 -16.93 -7.25
N GLY A 30 1.39 -16.45 -8.21
CA GLY A 30 1.88 -15.56 -9.23
C GLY A 30 2.60 -14.40 -8.55
N CYS A 31 3.82 -14.12 -8.99
CA CYS A 31 4.56 -12.94 -8.59
C CYS A 31 3.87 -11.73 -9.22
N ASP A 32 2.82 -11.25 -8.59
CA ASP A 32 2.39 -9.88 -8.78
C ASP A 32 3.47 -8.99 -8.19
N VAL A 33 4.28 -8.42 -9.06
CA VAL A 33 5.15 -7.31 -8.71
C VAL A 33 4.25 -6.10 -8.45
N HIS A 34 3.58 -6.14 -7.33
CA HIS A 34 2.96 -4.96 -6.74
C HIS A 34 4.08 -4.16 -6.09
N GLY A 35 4.30 -2.97 -6.62
CA GLY A 35 5.18 -2.00 -5.99
C GLY A 35 4.87 -1.89 -4.51
N ASP A 36 5.91 -1.95 -3.73
CA ASP A 36 5.91 -2.06 -2.28
C ASP A 36 4.95 -1.04 -1.64
N ARG A 37 3.94 -1.58 -0.98
CA ARG A 37 3.06 -0.81 -0.11
C ARG A 37 3.83 -0.50 1.17
N GLU A 38 4.64 0.52 1.16
CA GLU A 38 5.12 1.07 2.41
C GLU A 38 3.97 1.74 3.15
N ARG A 39 3.49 1.00 4.12
CA ARG A 39 2.46 1.42 5.06
C ARG A 39 3.12 2.18 6.21
N GLU A 40 3.67 3.33 5.91
CA GLU A 40 4.11 4.25 6.96
C GLU A 40 2.92 5.04 7.47
N SER A 41 2.34 4.54 8.55
CA SER A 41 1.25 5.21 9.23
C SER A 41 1.81 6.26 10.18
N ASN A 42 1.71 7.52 9.83
CA ASN A 42 1.66 8.60 10.82
C ASN A 42 0.27 8.58 11.44
N GLY A 43 -0.08 7.52 12.10
CA GLY A 43 -1.28 7.30 12.93
C GLY A 43 -2.64 7.90 12.50
N ALA A 44 -2.70 8.84 11.57
CA ALA A 44 -3.91 9.54 11.18
C ALA A 44 -4.45 9.14 9.80
N ILE A 45 -3.57 8.89 8.84
CA ILE A 45 -3.97 8.51 7.47
C ILE A 45 -3.07 7.41 6.92
N SER A 46 -3.62 6.60 6.02
CA SER A 46 -2.89 5.70 5.15
C SER A 46 -2.81 6.30 3.74
N VAL A 47 -1.65 6.20 3.14
CA VAL A 47 -1.41 6.61 1.75
C VAL A 47 -0.97 5.37 0.98
N SER A 48 -1.70 5.02 -0.06
CA SER A 48 -1.28 4.03 -1.05
C SER A 48 -1.06 4.72 -2.39
N TRP A 49 -0.23 4.13 -3.23
CA TRP A 49 0.14 4.73 -4.48
C TRP A 49 0.35 3.71 -5.60
N THR A 50 0.22 4.18 -6.84
CA THR A 50 0.54 3.42 -8.04
C THR A 50 1.13 4.35 -9.09
N LEU A 51 1.93 3.79 -10.01
CA LEU A 51 2.48 4.48 -11.18
C LEU A 51 1.84 3.94 -12.44
N ASP A 52 1.57 4.82 -13.39
CA ASP A 52 1.05 4.46 -14.69
C ASP A 52 1.77 5.27 -15.79
N PRO A 53 2.56 4.65 -16.70
CA PRO A 53 2.90 3.23 -16.75
C PRO A 53 3.85 2.76 -15.65
N SER A 54 3.84 1.45 -15.39
CA SER A 54 4.79 0.77 -14.49
C SER A 54 5.40 -0.43 -15.23
N PRO A 55 6.73 -0.60 -15.25
CA PRO A 55 7.74 0.27 -14.63
C PRO A 55 7.89 1.61 -15.36
N PRO A 56 8.33 2.66 -14.66
CA PRO A 56 8.52 3.97 -15.26
C PRO A 56 9.81 4.04 -16.09
N PHE A 57 9.78 4.88 -17.14
CA PHE A 57 10.94 5.19 -17.97
C PHE A 57 11.31 6.67 -17.87
N ALA A 58 12.60 6.96 -17.86
CA ALA A 58 13.10 8.33 -17.91
C ALA A 58 12.63 9.02 -19.20
N GLY A 59 12.25 10.29 -19.10
CA GLY A 59 11.76 11.07 -20.23
C GLY A 59 10.33 10.74 -20.67
N THR A 60 9.68 9.75 -20.06
CA THR A 60 8.30 9.39 -20.39
C THR A 60 7.35 9.97 -19.35
N PRO A 61 6.28 10.65 -19.76
CA PRO A 61 5.24 11.10 -18.83
C PRO A 61 4.59 9.90 -18.12
N ILE A 62 4.40 10.03 -16.82
CA ILE A 62 3.69 9.07 -15.98
C ILE A 62 2.61 9.78 -15.16
N VAL A 63 1.69 9.04 -14.62
CA VAL A 63 0.74 9.51 -13.62
C VAL A 63 0.99 8.76 -12.31
N VAL A 64 1.25 9.52 -11.26
CA VAL A 64 1.28 9.00 -9.89
C VAL A 64 -0.13 9.08 -9.35
N ARG A 65 -0.74 7.94 -9.04
CA ARG A 65 -2.05 7.89 -8.36
C ARG A 65 -1.83 7.64 -6.88
N LEU A 66 -2.46 8.45 -6.06
CA LEU A 66 -2.42 8.37 -4.60
C LEU A 66 -3.84 8.11 -4.10
N THR A 67 -3.97 7.23 -3.12
CA THR A 67 -5.23 7.01 -2.42
C THR A 67 -5.03 7.27 -0.94
N LEU A 68 -5.79 8.21 -0.39
CA LEU A 68 -5.75 8.61 1.00
C LEU A 68 -6.97 8.07 1.75
N ARG A 69 -6.71 7.40 2.87
CA ARG A 69 -7.76 6.90 3.76
C ARG A 69 -7.43 7.22 5.21
N ASP A 70 -8.47 7.51 6.00
CA ASP A 70 -8.34 7.72 7.42
C ASP A 70 -8.18 6.38 8.18
N ARG A 71 -8.19 6.45 9.52
CA ARG A 71 -8.07 5.26 10.39
C ARG A 71 -9.24 4.29 10.23
N ASP A 72 -10.41 4.80 9.88
CA ASP A 72 -11.63 4.03 9.67
C ASP A 72 -11.76 3.54 8.21
N GLN A 73 -10.69 3.67 7.42
CA GLN A 73 -10.63 3.34 6.00
C GLN A 73 -11.58 4.16 5.13
N LYS A 74 -12.09 5.28 5.63
CA LYS A 74 -12.88 6.22 4.85
C LYS A 74 -11.98 7.05 3.94
N PRO A 75 -12.45 7.39 2.75
CA PRO A 75 -11.70 8.23 1.83
C PRO A 75 -11.50 9.63 2.42
N VAL A 76 -10.28 10.15 2.30
CA VAL A 76 -9.94 11.51 2.68
C VAL A 76 -10.00 12.39 1.44
N THR A 77 -10.99 13.27 1.38
CA THR A 77 -11.21 14.23 0.29
C THR A 77 -10.85 15.65 0.72
N GLY A 78 -10.61 16.55 -0.22
CA GLY A 78 -10.30 17.95 0.06
C GLY A 78 -8.91 18.20 0.64
N ALA A 79 -7.98 17.22 0.57
CA ALA A 79 -6.61 17.43 0.98
C ALA A 79 -5.84 18.24 -0.09
N ARG A 80 -5.01 19.17 0.38
CA ARG A 80 -4.09 19.92 -0.50
C ARG A 80 -2.76 19.19 -0.54
N LEU A 81 -2.42 18.62 -1.68
CA LEU A 81 -1.22 17.80 -1.83
C LEU A 81 -0.19 18.47 -2.73
N ARG A 82 1.08 18.22 -2.43
CA ARG A 82 2.24 18.54 -3.27
C ARG A 82 3.10 17.29 -3.40
N LEU A 83 3.59 17.04 -4.61
CA LEU A 83 4.49 15.96 -4.92
C LEU A 83 5.83 16.52 -5.39
N GLU A 84 6.91 16.06 -4.77
CA GLU A 84 8.28 16.39 -5.16
C GLU A 84 9.05 15.11 -5.41
N GLY A 85 9.75 15.02 -6.54
CA GLY A 85 10.65 13.92 -6.85
C GLY A 85 12.09 14.34 -6.64
N LEU A 86 12.80 13.57 -5.85
CA LEU A 86 14.21 13.76 -5.50
C LEU A 86 15.01 12.57 -6.00
N MET A 87 16.13 12.81 -6.62
CA MET A 87 17.06 11.75 -6.99
C MET A 87 18.14 11.60 -5.92
N SER A 88 18.62 10.38 -5.69
CA SER A 88 19.64 10.09 -4.69
C SER A 88 21.00 10.70 -5.00
N HIS A 89 21.19 11.26 -6.20
CA HIS A 89 22.47 11.86 -6.62
C HIS A 89 22.55 13.34 -6.27
N PRO A 90 23.68 13.79 -5.69
CA PRO A 90 23.89 15.20 -5.40
C PRO A 90 23.85 16.09 -6.66
N GLY A 91 23.27 17.29 -6.52
CA GLY A 91 23.30 18.31 -7.58
C GLY A 91 22.13 18.25 -8.56
N MET A 92 21.18 17.34 -8.38
CA MET A 92 19.96 17.30 -9.19
C MET A 92 18.87 18.19 -8.58
N ALA A 93 18.24 19.00 -9.44
CA ALA A 93 17.09 19.79 -9.02
C ALA A 93 15.87 18.87 -8.78
N PRO A 94 15.10 19.10 -7.73
CA PRO A 94 13.84 18.38 -7.52
C PRO A 94 12.88 18.59 -8.70
N ILE A 95 12.14 17.55 -9.05
CA ILE A 95 10.99 17.67 -9.95
C ILE A 95 9.74 17.84 -9.09
N THR A 96 8.82 18.68 -9.52
CA THR A 96 7.57 18.94 -8.79
C THR A 96 6.36 18.66 -9.67
N ALA A 97 5.29 18.18 -9.06
CA ALA A 97 4.04 17.97 -9.74
C ALA A 97 2.87 18.55 -8.94
N ALA A 98 1.95 19.17 -9.67
CA ALA A 98 0.67 19.56 -9.11
C ALA A 98 -0.20 18.33 -8.94
N VAL A 99 -0.83 18.21 -7.79
CA VAL A 99 -1.71 17.08 -7.46
C VAL A 99 -3.16 17.53 -7.60
N SER A 100 -3.95 16.75 -8.32
CA SER A 100 -5.37 17.00 -8.53
C SER A 100 -6.21 15.91 -7.87
N GLU A 101 -7.26 16.30 -7.16
CA GLU A 101 -8.21 15.35 -6.59
C GLU A 101 -9.15 14.81 -7.67
N ARG A 102 -9.43 13.51 -7.62
CA ARG A 102 -10.38 12.80 -8.49
C ARG A 102 -11.66 12.39 -7.77
N GLY A 103 -11.72 12.63 -6.47
CA GLY A 103 -12.82 12.21 -5.61
C GLY A 103 -12.55 10.90 -4.91
N ASN A 104 -13.39 10.55 -3.94
CA ASN A 104 -13.28 9.31 -3.18
C ASN A 104 -11.90 9.05 -2.55
N GLY A 105 -11.18 10.13 -2.19
CA GLY A 105 -9.83 10.05 -1.63
C GLY A 105 -8.74 9.69 -2.65
N GLU A 106 -9.05 9.76 -3.94
CA GLU A 106 -8.10 9.53 -5.03
C GLU A 106 -7.54 10.86 -5.55
N TYR A 107 -6.24 10.87 -5.78
CA TYR A 107 -5.47 12.01 -6.25
C TYR A 107 -4.52 11.59 -7.36
N GLU A 108 -4.30 12.45 -8.34
CA GLU A 108 -3.39 12.21 -9.45
C GLU A 108 -2.39 13.34 -9.60
N ALA A 109 -1.16 12.97 -9.89
CA ALA A 109 -0.07 13.87 -10.18
C ALA A 109 0.65 13.44 -11.46
N PRO A 110 0.58 14.20 -12.56
CA PRO A 110 1.39 13.96 -13.72
C PRO A 110 2.85 14.30 -13.40
N LEU A 111 3.76 13.39 -13.70
CA LEU A 111 5.18 13.50 -13.40
C LEU A 111 6.00 12.95 -14.57
N GLN A 112 7.25 13.40 -14.69
CA GLN A 112 8.21 12.86 -15.63
C GLN A 112 9.56 12.76 -14.94
N PHE A 113 10.09 11.54 -14.83
CA PHE A 113 11.45 11.32 -14.34
C PHE A 113 12.44 11.78 -15.39
N THR A 114 13.39 12.59 -15.00
CA THR A 114 14.38 13.17 -15.93
C THR A 114 15.53 12.23 -16.24
N MET A 115 15.81 11.27 -15.36
CA MET A 115 16.90 10.31 -15.49
C MET A 115 16.49 8.93 -14.99
N ALA A 116 17.20 7.91 -15.48
CA ALA A 116 17.12 6.55 -14.97
C ALA A 116 17.80 6.44 -13.59
N GLY A 117 17.33 5.51 -12.76
CA GLY A 117 17.86 5.25 -11.43
C GLY A 117 16.79 5.30 -10.36
N ASP A 118 17.22 5.49 -9.11
CA ASP A 118 16.35 5.48 -7.95
C ASP A 118 15.91 6.88 -7.56
N TRP A 119 14.64 7.01 -7.27
CA TRP A 119 14.00 8.28 -6.93
C TRP A 119 13.24 8.15 -5.63
N ILE A 120 13.15 9.26 -4.92
CA ILE A 120 12.30 9.41 -3.75
C ILE A 120 11.21 10.41 -4.10
N LEU A 121 9.96 9.98 -4.02
CA LEU A 121 8.82 10.89 -4.13
C LEU A 121 8.39 11.32 -2.72
N LEU A 122 8.39 12.61 -2.50
CA LEU A 122 7.96 13.21 -1.26
C LEU A 122 6.57 13.79 -1.44
N VAL A 123 5.60 13.17 -0.80
CA VAL A 123 4.22 13.66 -0.74
C VAL A 123 4.05 14.47 0.53
N THR A 124 3.77 15.74 0.38
CA THR A 124 3.40 16.62 1.48
C THR A 124 1.96 17.06 1.31
N GLY A 125 1.23 17.21 2.39
CA GLY A 125 -0.16 17.59 2.31
C GLY A 125 -0.70 18.20 3.58
N GLU A 126 -1.79 18.92 3.40
CA GLU A 126 -2.63 19.45 4.46
C GLU A 126 -4.03 18.84 4.31
N LEU A 127 -4.48 18.16 5.35
CA LEU A 127 -5.80 17.53 5.40
C LEU A 127 -6.89 18.57 5.70
N PRO A 128 -8.16 18.27 5.41
CA PRO A 128 -9.27 19.04 5.94
C PRO A 128 -9.15 19.13 7.48
N GLY A 129 -9.16 20.36 8.01
CA GLY A 129 -8.91 20.61 9.44
C GLY A 129 -7.48 21.03 9.77
N GLY A 130 -6.61 21.22 8.76
CA GLY A 130 -5.30 21.86 8.94
C GLY A 130 -4.18 20.92 9.42
N MET A 131 -4.44 19.63 9.50
CA MET A 131 -3.39 18.67 9.87
C MET A 131 -2.45 18.44 8.69
N ALA A 132 -1.18 18.75 8.87
CA ALA A 132 -0.15 18.47 7.88
C ALA A 132 0.37 17.03 7.99
N PHE A 133 0.73 16.45 6.85
CA PHE A 133 1.42 15.18 6.79
C PHE A 133 2.52 15.17 5.74
N LYS A 134 3.44 14.24 5.88
CA LYS A 134 4.54 14.03 4.96
C LYS A 134 4.74 12.52 4.77
N ARG A 135 4.89 12.10 3.51
CA ARG A 135 5.18 10.72 3.14
C ARG A 135 6.32 10.66 2.15
N GLN A 136 7.16 9.68 2.34
CA GLN A 136 8.22 9.33 1.42
C GLN A 136 7.84 8.04 0.71
N ILE A 137 8.04 8.00 -0.61
CA ILE A 137 7.79 6.86 -1.48
C ILE A 137 9.08 6.60 -2.23
N GLU A 138 9.60 5.40 -2.13
CA GLU A 138 10.79 4.99 -2.87
C GLU A 138 10.39 4.39 -4.21
N ILE A 139 10.96 4.92 -5.29
CA ILE A 139 10.80 4.45 -6.64
C ILE A 139 12.13 3.89 -7.12
N ASN A 140 12.27 2.59 -7.07
CA ASN A 140 13.49 1.91 -7.46
C ASN A 140 13.46 1.54 -8.94
N GLY A 141 14.57 1.82 -9.64
CA GLY A 141 14.79 1.33 -10.98
C GLY A 141 13.96 2.02 -12.07
N VAL A 142 13.86 3.34 -12.07
CA VAL A 142 13.41 4.07 -13.25
C VAL A 142 14.32 3.69 -14.42
N ARG A 143 13.74 3.15 -15.50
CA ARG A 143 14.49 2.62 -16.63
C ARG A 143 14.98 3.75 -17.53
N PRO A 144 16.11 3.57 -18.26
CA PRO A 144 16.51 4.52 -19.30
C PRO A 144 15.44 4.59 -20.39
N ALA A 145 15.37 5.75 -21.05
CA ALA A 145 14.56 5.90 -22.25
C ALA A 145 14.99 4.88 -23.31
N SER A 146 14.03 4.31 -24.02
CA SER A 146 14.27 3.35 -25.11
C SER A 146 14.73 4.08 -26.37
#